data_df5f11a8eed5b13b9e661faed6fdb315
#
_entry.id   df5f11a8eed5b13b9e661faed6fdb315
#
_cell.length_a   1.000
_cell.length_b   1.000
_cell.length_c   1.000
_cell.angle_alpha   90.00
_cell.angle_beta   90.00
_cell.angle_gamma   90.00
#
_symmetry.space_group_name_H-M   'P 1'
#
loop_
_entity.id
_entity.type
_entity.pdbx_description
1 polymer ?
#
loop_
_entity_poly.entity_id
_entity_poly.type
_entity_poly.pdbx_seq_one_letter_code
_entity_poly.pdbx_strand_id
1 'polypeptide(L)'
;MTAGVALVLVVVAGLLVHGVLPESAFADIAGDALYVGAVYLALVLVLPRLRPWLVGGISLAWSAGVELLQLTGVPHRLGELLPPLTLVLGTAFDARDLVVYAVAAALLTAIDGLSGRATPAAPRER
;
A
#
# COMPACT_ATOMS: atom_id res chain seq x y z
N MET A 1 3.15 13.92 -12.35
CA MET A 1 2.95 13.94 -10.87
C MET A 1 4.09 13.17 -10.23
N THR A 2 4.70 13.73 -9.21
CA THR A 2 5.79 13.04 -8.49
C THR A 2 5.24 11.98 -7.52
N ALA A 3 6.05 10.98 -7.22
CA ALA A 3 5.69 9.94 -6.24
C ALA A 3 5.34 10.53 -4.87
N GLY A 4 6.02 11.61 -4.45
CA GLY A 4 5.74 12.28 -3.18
C GLY A 4 4.35 12.93 -3.14
N VAL A 5 3.97 13.63 -4.21
CA VAL A 5 2.63 14.21 -4.34
C VAL A 5 1.57 13.11 -4.38
N ALA A 6 1.82 12.06 -5.17
CA ALA A 6 0.92 10.91 -5.24
C ALA A 6 0.74 10.25 -3.86
N LEU A 7 1.82 10.08 -3.10
CA LEU A 7 1.75 9.52 -1.74
C LEU A 7 0.90 10.39 -0.81
N VAL A 8 1.10 11.71 -0.81
CA VAL A 8 0.27 12.63 0.00
C VAL A 8 -1.20 12.49 -0.37
N LEU A 9 -1.53 12.48 -1.67
CA LEU A 9 -2.91 12.34 -2.13
C LEU A 9 -3.53 10.99 -1.71
N VAL A 10 -2.78 9.91 -1.81
CA VAL A 10 -3.23 8.56 -1.39
C VAL A 10 -3.45 8.51 0.11
N VAL A 11 -2.56 9.06 0.92
CA VAL A 11 -2.70 9.11 2.38
C VAL A 11 -3.92 9.96 2.77
N VAL A 12 -4.09 11.13 2.18
CA VAL A 12 -5.27 11.99 2.44
C VAL A 12 -6.56 11.26 2.05
N ALA A 13 -6.59 10.62 0.87
CA ALA A 13 -7.74 9.83 0.44
C ALA A 13 -8.05 8.68 1.42
N GLY A 14 -7.04 7.98 1.90
CA GLY A 14 -7.18 6.91 2.89
C GLY A 14 -7.75 7.41 4.21
N LEU A 15 -7.27 8.54 4.71
CA LEU A 15 -7.79 9.17 5.93
C LEU A 15 -9.23 9.65 5.76
N LEU A 16 -9.59 10.17 4.59
CA LEU A 16 -10.97 10.56 4.29
C LEU A 16 -11.89 9.34 4.22
N VAL A 17 -11.47 8.27 3.57
CA VAL A 17 -12.25 7.01 3.54
C VAL A 17 -12.47 6.49 4.95
N HIS A 18 -11.41 6.45 5.76
CA HIS A 18 -11.51 5.95 7.13
C HIS A 18 -12.35 6.84 8.06
N GLY A 19 -12.25 8.16 7.92
CA GLY A 19 -12.84 9.11 8.87
C GLY A 19 -14.20 9.66 8.46
N VAL A 20 -14.56 9.62 7.18
CA VAL A 20 -15.75 10.30 6.64
C VAL A 20 -16.79 9.34 6.08
N LEU A 21 -16.34 8.28 5.40
CA LEU A 21 -17.27 7.31 4.82
C LEU A 21 -17.84 6.39 5.90
N PRO A 22 -19.13 6.04 5.80
CA PRO A 22 -19.70 5.02 6.67
C PRO A 22 -19.04 3.66 6.44
N GLU A 23 -18.98 2.85 7.48
CA GLU A 23 -18.48 1.49 7.40
C GLU A 23 -19.26 0.69 6.35
N SER A 24 -18.55 0.18 5.37
CA SER A 24 -19.11 -0.60 4.25
C SER A 24 -18.02 -1.42 3.56
N ALA A 25 -18.42 -2.46 2.84
CA ALA A 25 -17.49 -3.22 2.02
C ALA A 25 -16.73 -2.34 1.01
N PHE A 26 -17.38 -1.32 0.46
CA PHE A 26 -16.72 -0.36 -0.44
C PHE A 26 -15.63 0.45 0.28
N ALA A 27 -15.93 0.98 1.46
CA ALA A 27 -14.96 1.75 2.25
C ALA A 27 -13.77 0.87 2.68
N ASP A 28 -14.01 -0.37 3.07
CA ASP A 28 -12.96 -1.33 3.43
C ASP A 28 -12.06 -1.63 2.24
N ILE A 29 -12.63 -1.99 1.09
CA ILE A 29 -11.87 -2.29 -0.13
C ILE A 29 -11.08 -1.07 -0.60
N ALA A 30 -11.70 0.11 -0.60
CA ALA A 30 -11.03 1.35 -0.96
C ALA A 30 -9.86 1.66 0.00
N GLY A 31 -10.07 1.50 1.29
CA GLY A 31 -9.06 1.67 2.32
C GLY A 31 -7.86 0.74 2.14
N ASP A 32 -8.11 -0.53 1.87
CA ASP A 32 -7.07 -1.53 1.64
C ASP A 32 -6.26 -1.24 0.36
N ALA A 33 -6.94 -0.89 -0.72
CA ALA A 33 -6.28 -0.52 -1.97
C ALA A 33 -5.40 0.73 -1.79
N LEU A 34 -5.89 1.74 -1.08
CA LEU A 34 -5.14 2.96 -0.77
C LEU A 34 -3.96 2.66 0.17
N TYR A 35 -4.12 1.74 1.10
CA TYR A 35 -3.03 1.29 1.97
C TYR A 35 -1.86 0.70 1.18
N VAL A 36 -2.14 -0.24 0.27
CA VAL A 36 -1.12 -0.81 -0.62
C VAL A 36 -0.51 0.28 -1.50
N GLY A 37 -1.31 1.20 -2.01
CA GLY A 37 -0.85 2.34 -2.78
C GLY A 37 0.13 3.22 -2.00
N ALA A 38 -0.14 3.49 -0.73
CA ALA A 38 0.74 4.26 0.14
C ALA A 38 2.07 3.53 0.38
N VAL A 39 2.03 2.23 0.66
CA VAL A 39 3.25 1.40 0.82
C VAL A 39 4.07 1.38 -0.46
N TYR A 40 3.42 1.18 -1.60
CA TYR A 40 4.06 1.17 -2.91
C TYR A 40 4.79 2.49 -3.20
N LEU A 41 4.09 3.61 -3.03
CA LEU A 41 4.64 4.94 -3.30
C LEU A 41 5.75 5.32 -2.31
N ALA A 42 5.63 4.92 -1.05
CA ALA A 42 6.68 5.11 -0.06
C ALA A 42 7.96 4.36 -0.46
N LEU A 43 7.83 3.12 -0.96
CA LEU A 43 8.98 2.35 -1.48
C LEU A 43 9.59 3.01 -2.71
N VAL A 44 8.78 3.52 -3.63
CA VAL A 44 9.28 4.26 -4.80
C VAL A 44 10.07 5.51 -4.39
N LEU A 45 9.62 6.21 -3.35
CA LEU A 45 10.34 7.39 -2.83
C LEU A 45 11.69 7.04 -2.21
N VAL A 46 11.71 6.00 -1.39
CA VAL A 46 12.91 5.60 -0.63
C VAL A 46 13.89 4.82 -1.51
N LEU A 47 13.37 4.00 -2.41
CA LEU A 47 14.14 3.10 -3.26
C LEU A 47 13.75 3.27 -4.75
N PRO A 48 14.00 4.45 -5.34
CA PRO A 48 13.48 4.80 -6.67
C PRO A 48 14.06 3.96 -7.83
N ARG A 49 15.14 3.22 -7.56
CA ARG A 49 15.80 2.36 -8.55
C ARG A 49 15.27 0.93 -8.56
N LEU A 50 14.40 0.56 -7.61
CA LEU A 50 13.81 -0.78 -7.63
C LEU A 50 12.91 -0.96 -8.85
N ARG A 51 12.97 -2.15 -9.41
CA ARG A 51 12.07 -2.53 -10.50
C ARG A 51 10.62 -2.63 -9.99
N PRO A 52 9.63 -2.27 -10.83
CA PRO A 52 8.22 -2.28 -10.41
C PRO A 52 7.76 -3.60 -9.78
N TRP A 53 8.16 -4.74 -10.33
CA TRP A 53 7.77 -6.04 -9.79
C TRP A 53 8.34 -6.33 -8.39
N LEU A 54 9.51 -5.77 -8.05
CA LEU A 54 10.07 -5.84 -6.70
C LEU A 54 9.29 -4.94 -5.74
N VAL A 55 8.97 -3.72 -6.17
CA VAL A 55 8.17 -2.80 -5.36
C VAL A 55 6.80 -3.40 -5.07
N GLY A 56 6.15 -3.95 -6.10
CA GLY A 56 4.86 -4.63 -5.96
C GLY A 56 4.93 -5.85 -5.04
N GLY A 57 5.96 -6.69 -5.21
CA GLY A 57 6.18 -7.87 -4.38
C GLY A 57 6.43 -7.53 -2.91
N ILE A 58 7.23 -6.51 -2.63
CA ILE A 58 7.51 -6.04 -1.26
C ILE A 58 6.24 -5.41 -0.66
N SER A 59 5.51 -4.60 -1.42
CA SER A 59 4.26 -4.00 -0.97
C SER A 59 3.23 -5.05 -0.59
N LEU A 60 3.09 -6.08 -1.42
CA LEU A 60 2.19 -7.21 -1.14
C LEU A 60 2.65 -8.00 0.08
N ALA A 61 3.94 -8.32 0.17
CA ALA A 61 4.50 -9.05 1.30
C ALA A 61 4.31 -8.31 2.62
N TRP A 62 4.53 -7.00 2.62
CA TRP A 62 4.28 -6.15 3.80
C TRP A 62 2.80 -6.17 4.18
N SER A 63 1.90 -5.87 3.25
CA SER A 63 0.46 -5.78 3.51
C SER A 63 -0.12 -7.12 3.95
N ALA A 64 0.26 -8.21 3.29
CA ALA A 64 -0.14 -9.56 3.68
C ALA A 64 0.47 -9.94 5.04
N GLY A 65 1.70 -9.57 5.32
CA GLY A 65 2.36 -9.80 6.60
C GLY A 65 1.66 -9.11 7.75
N VAL A 66 1.24 -7.86 7.57
CA VAL A 66 0.43 -7.11 8.55
C VAL A 66 -0.90 -7.79 8.78
N GLU A 67 -1.56 -8.23 7.71
CA GLU A 67 -2.85 -8.94 7.79
C GLU A 67 -2.72 -10.25 8.58
N LEU A 68 -1.70 -11.04 8.29
CA LEU A 68 -1.42 -12.26 9.04
C LEU A 68 -1.03 -12.00 10.51
N LEU A 69 -0.32 -10.90 10.76
CA LEU A 69 0.01 -10.48 12.12
C LEU A 69 -1.25 -10.19 12.95
N GLN A 70 -2.32 -9.71 12.32
CA GLN A 70 -3.60 -9.44 12.99
C GLN A 70 -4.21 -10.71 13.61
N LEU A 71 -3.91 -11.90 13.07
CA LEU A 71 -4.32 -13.17 13.68
C LEU A 71 -3.77 -13.40 15.08
N THR A 72 -2.66 -12.75 15.44
CA THR A 72 -2.05 -12.87 16.78
C THR A 72 -2.73 -12.01 17.84
N GLY A 73 -3.57 -11.04 17.43
CA GLY A 73 -4.16 -10.03 18.32
C GLY A 73 -3.20 -8.93 18.76
N VAL A 74 -1.92 -8.99 18.36
CA VAL A 74 -0.92 -7.95 18.70
C VAL A 74 -1.28 -6.58 18.11
N PRO A 75 -1.67 -6.44 16.83
CA PRO A 75 -2.08 -5.15 16.29
C PRO A 75 -3.23 -4.51 17.04
N HIS A 76 -4.23 -5.29 17.45
CA HIS A 76 -5.36 -4.82 18.23
C HIS A 76 -4.90 -4.23 19.57
N ARG A 77 -4.06 -4.97 20.30
CA ARG A 77 -3.51 -4.52 21.61
C ARG A 77 -2.66 -3.26 21.46
N LEU A 78 -1.84 -3.18 20.42
CA LEU A 78 -1.01 -2.00 20.16
C LEU A 78 -1.88 -0.79 19.79
N GLY A 79 -2.98 -1.00 19.07
CA GLY A 79 -3.94 0.05 18.72
C GLY A 79 -4.69 0.59 19.96
N GLU A 80 -4.95 -0.23 20.97
CA GLU A 80 -5.51 0.21 22.25
C GLU A 80 -4.54 1.11 23.02
N LEU A 81 -3.25 0.82 22.96
CA LEU A 81 -2.21 1.60 23.63
C LEU A 81 -1.86 2.89 22.87
N LEU A 82 -1.77 2.80 21.55
CA LEU A 82 -1.41 3.89 20.64
C LEU A 82 -2.38 3.90 19.45
N PRO A 83 -3.52 4.62 19.55
CA PRO A 83 -4.56 4.62 18.51
C PRO A 83 -4.08 4.88 17.08
N PRO A 84 -3.10 5.76 16.81
CA PRO A 84 -2.59 5.95 15.45
C PRO A 84 -2.02 4.68 14.79
N LEU A 85 -1.58 3.68 15.57
CA LEU A 85 -1.09 2.42 15.04
C LEU A 85 -2.17 1.61 14.32
N THR A 86 -3.44 1.84 14.61
CA THR A 86 -4.55 1.18 13.89
C THR A 86 -4.58 1.53 12.40
N LEU A 87 -4.08 2.71 12.02
CA LEU A 87 -3.99 3.14 10.62
C LEU A 87 -2.93 2.35 9.83
N VAL A 88 -1.90 1.86 10.50
CA VAL A 88 -0.81 1.11 9.88
C VAL A 88 -1.01 -0.40 10.02
N LEU A 89 -1.38 -0.86 11.21
CA LEU A 89 -1.44 -2.28 11.55
C LEU A 89 -2.85 -2.87 11.42
N GLY A 90 -3.89 -2.02 11.30
CA GLY A 90 -5.28 -2.46 11.32
C GLY A 90 -5.68 -3.05 12.68
N THR A 91 -6.80 -3.73 12.73
CA THR A 91 -7.36 -4.26 13.98
C THR A 91 -7.70 -5.74 13.92
N ALA A 92 -8.28 -6.22 12.81
CA ALA A 92 -8.81 -7.57 12.69
C ALA A 92 -8.48 -8.17 11.32
N PHE A 93 -8.19 -9.47 11.32
CA PHE A 93 -7.93 -10.23 10.10
C PHE A 93 -9.19 -10.38 9.25
N ASP A 94 -9.06 -10.11 7.94
CA ASP A 94 -10.05 -10.43 6.92
C ASP A 94 -9.37 -11.02 5.68
N ALA A 95 -9.72 -12.24 5.33
CA ALA A 95 -9.16 -12.92 4.16
C ALA A 95 -9.44 -12.17 2.84
N ARG A 96 -10.52 -11.40 2.77
CA ARG A 96 -10.84 -10.55 1.61
C ARG A 96 -9.76 -9.50 1.39
N ASP A 97 -9.19 -8.95 2.46
CA ASP A 97 -8.16 -7.91 2.37
C ASP A 97 -6.92 -8.42 1.65
N LEU A 98 -6.56 -9.70 1.84
CA LEU A 98 -5.46 -10.33 1.11
C LEU A 98 -5.68 -10.32 -0.41
N VAL A 99 -6.91 -10.56 -0.86
CA VAL A 99 -7.28 -10.51 -2.28
C VAL A 99 -7.18 -9.08 -2.80
N VAL A 100 -7.68 -8.10 -2.06
CA VAL A 100 -7.58 -6.68 -2.41
C VAL A 100 -6.13 -6.24 -2.52
N TYR A 101 -5.29 -6.63 -1.57
CA TYR A 101 -3.85 -6.34 -1.59
C TYR A 101 -3.18 -6.92 -2.84
N ALA A 102 -3.47 -8.18 -3.17
CA ALA A 102 -2.90 -8.83 -4.35
C ALA A 102 -3.31 -8.12 -5.64
N VAL A 103 -4.58 -7.79 -5.81
CA VAL A 103 -5.09 -7.09 -6.99
C VAL A 103 -4.51 -5.68 -7.09
N ALA A 104 -4.51 -4.93 -6.00
CA ALA A 104 -3.96 -3.56 -5.96
C ALA A 104 -2.46 -3.56 -6.27
N ALA A 105 -1.68 -4.46 -5.67
CA ALA A 105 -0.26 -4.58 -5.93
C ALA A 105 0.03 -4.95 -7.39
N ALA A 106 -0.75 -5.86 -7.98
CA ALA A 106 -0.62 -6.24 -9.38
C ALA A 106 -0.91 -5.07 -10.33
N LEU A 107 -1.99 -4.32 -10.08
CA LEU A 107 -2.36 -3.14 -10.88
C LEU A 107 -1.30 -2.04 -10.78
N LEU A 108 -0.82 -1.72 -9.59
CA LEU A 108 0.23 -0.72 -9.38
C LEU A 108 1.54 -1.13 -10.06
N THR A 109 1.91 -2.40 -9.97
CA THR A 109 3.09 -2.94 -10.64
C THR A 109 2.98 -2.81 -12.16
N ALA A 110 1.81 -3.13 -12.73
CA ALA A 110 1.56 -3.00 -14.16
C ALA A 110 1.62 -1.54 -14.62
N ILE A 111 0.97 -0.62 -13.90
CA ILE A 111 0.96 0.82 -14.22
C ILE A 111 2.39 1.38 -14.13
N ASP A 112 3.12 1.05 -13.08
CA ASP A 112 4.49 1.52 -12.88
C ASP A 112 5.43 0.93 -13.96
N GLY A 113 5.28 -0.33 -14.29
CA GLY A 113 6.03 -0.99 -15.37
C GLY A 113 5.81 -0.33 -16.73
N LEU A 114 4.57 0.05 -17.02
CA LEU A 114 4.20 0.75 -18.25
C LEU A 114 4.71 2.21 -18.27
N SER A 115 4.94 2.83 -17.11
CA SER A 115 5.48 4.19 -17.00
C SER A 115 6.97 4.30 -17.36
N GLY A 116 7.69 3.19 -17.38
CA GLY A 116 9.13 3.14 -17.65
C GLY A 116 10.02 3.77 -16.57
N ARG A 117 9.49 4.01 -15.37
CA ARG A 117 10.19 4.71 -14.27
C ARG A 117 11.57 4.12 -13.95
N ALA A 118 11.68 2.80 -13.93
CA ALA A 118 12.90 2.09 -13.55
C ALA A 118 13.66 1.51 -14.75
N THR A 119 13.39 1.99 -15.98
CA THR A 119 14.11 1.57 -17.19
C THR A 119 15.48 2.25 -17.21
N PRO A 120 16.60 1.50 -17.24
CA PRO A 120 17.92 2.09 -17.41
C PRO A 120 17.98 2.84 -18.73
N ALA A 121 18.57 4.04 -18.72
CA ALA A 121 18.89 4.73 -19.97
C ALA A 121 19.79 3.83 -20.81
N ALA A 122 19.46 3.65 -22.10
CA ALA A 122 20.31 2.92 -23.03
C ALA A 122 21.71 3.55 -23.02
N PRO A 123 22.79 2.75 -23.06
CA PRO A 123 24.14 3.29 -23.22
C PRO A 123 24.18 4.18 -24.47
N ARG A 124 24.59 5.42 -24.30
CA ARG A 124 24.88 6.26 -25.46
C ARG A 124 26.15 5.68 -26.08
N GLU A 125 25.99 5.02 -27.21
CA GLU A 125 27.12 4.65 -28.04
C GLU A 125 27.81 5.96 -28.46
N ARG A 126 29.07 6.09 -28.11
CA ARG A 126 29.94 7.20 -28.55
C ARG A 126 30.67 6.80 -29.82
#